data_9aaefd1161e37220f3ee8a83cc9902dc
#
_entry.id   9aaefd1161e37220f3ee8a83cc9902dc
#
_cell.length_a   1.000
_cell.length_b   1.000
_cell.length_c   1.000
_cell.angle_alpha   90.00
_cell.angle_beta   90.00
_cell.angle_gamma   90.00
#
_symmetry.space_group_name_H-M   'P 1'
#
loop_
_entity.id
_entity.type
_entity.pdbx_description
1 polymer ?
#
loop_
_entity_poly.entity_id
_entity_poly.type
_entity_poly.pdbx_seq_one_letter_code
_entity_poly.pdbx_strand_id
1 'polypeptide(L)'
;MDNKMFCFQCEQAAHCTGCTSSAGVCGKSAETANLQDELTGALIGLARAADGSPGVNEGTWGLIIEALFTTLTNVNFDAATIRDMTARVKAEKSRLVPDCASCMSPCGHNNDYDVSRLWTADEDIRSLKSLILFGIRGMAAYAYHAMVLGYTDGEVNRFFAKALFAIGEDWGMDDLLPLVLEVGEKNYRCMALLDKANTETYGMPEPTTVPLTVEKGPFIVVSGHDLHDLKRLLEQTEGKGINIYTHSEMLPAHGYPGLKKYAHLKGNFGTAWQNQQKEFADIPAPVLFTTNCLMPPKASYADRVFTTAAVSYPELKHIGADKDFTPVIEKALELGGYAEDKAFTGINGGSTVTTGFARGAVLGVADKVVEAVNSGRIRHFFLVGGCDGARPGRNYYTEFVKQTPPDTMVLTLACGKFRFNDLDLGTVAGLPRILDIGQCNDAYSAIQIALALADAFGCGVNELPLSMVLSWYEQKAVCILLTLLYLGIKDIRLGPTLPAFLSPNVLDYLVKNFGIAPITTPEEDLKAILG
;
A
#
# COMPACT_ATOMS: atom_id res chain seq x y z
N MET A 1 20.31 18.87 19.48
CA MET A 1 20.03 18.20 18.21
C MET A 1 19.20 19.17 17.39
N ASP A 2 19.56 19.39 16.14
CA ASP A 2 18.76 20.25 15.25
C ASP A 2 17.36 19.64 15.13
N ASN A 3 16.35 20.40 15.53
CA ASN A 3 14.95 19.98 15.49
C ASN A 3 14.40 20.08 14.05
N LYS A 4 15.17 19.57 13.08
CA LYS A 4 14.87 19.59 11.66
C LYS A 4 14.92 18.18 11.08
N MET A 5 14.16 17.95 10.05
CA MET A 5 14.10 16.70 9.29
C MET A 5 14.32 16.96 7.80
N PHE A 6 14.62 15.91 7.06
CA PHE A 6 14.42 15.88 5.61
C PHE A 6 13.60 14.64 5.25
N CYS A 7 12.49 14.81 4.54
CA CYS A 7 11.68 13.69 4.07
C CYS A 7 10.88 14.08 2.83
N PHE A 8 10.99 13.32 1.75
CA PHE A 8 10.25 13.54 0.50
C PHE A 8 9.64 12.25 -0.08
N GLN A 9 9.45 11.25 0.77
CA GLN A 9 9.07 9.88 0.35
C GLN A 9 7.60 9.70 -0.05
N CYS A 10 6.75 10.72 0.11
CA CYS A 10 5.32 10.63 -0.22
C CYS A 10 4.84 11.84 -1.02
N GLU A 11 3.65 11.71 -1.61
CA GLU A 11 3.02 12.74 -2.42
C GLU A 11 2.74 14.04 -1.64
N GLN A 12 2.55 13.95 -0.32
CA GLN A 12 2.32 15.12 0.55
C GLN A 12 3.59 15.87 0.93
N ALA A 13 4.75 15.52 0.39
CA ALA A 13 5.99 16.26 0.64
C ALA A 13 5.76 17.78 0.49
N ALA A 14 6.20 18.54 1.50
CA ALA A 14 5.95 19.99 1.55
C ALA A 14 6.47 20.68 0.27
N HIS A 15 5.64 21.53 -0.32
CA HIS A 15 5.95 22.27 -1.55
C HIS A 15 6.34 21.39 -2.77
N CYS A 16 6.02 20.09 -2.75
CA CYS A 16 6.49 19.09 -3.74
C CYS A 16 8.03 18.97 -3.81
N THR A 17 8.75 19.33 -2.73
CA THR A 17 10.22 19.26 -2.65
C THR A 17 10.72 18.46 -1.47
N GLY A 18 10.06 18.57 -0.32
CA GLY A 18 10.41 17.84 0.90
C GLY A 18 10.00 18.56 2.19
N CYS A 19 9.75 17.77 3.23
CA CYS A 19 9.49 18.26 4.57
C CYS A 19 10.85 18.52 5.26
N THR A 20 11.09 19.77 5.67
CA THR A 20 12.39 20.21 6.23
C THR A 20 12.27 20.94 7.56
N SER A 21 11.06 20.98 8.14
CA SER A 21 10.76 21.66 9.41
C SER A 21 10.82 20.70 10.62
N SER A 22 10.23 21.09 11.73
CA SER A 22 10.10 20.24 12.94
C SER A 22 9.09 19.11 12.81
N ALA A 23 8.23 19.14 11.78
CA ALA A 23 7.27 18.08 11.48
C ALA A 23 7.01 17.97 9.97
N GLY A 24 6.68 16.77 9.51
CA GLY A 24 6.18 16.49 8.17
C GLY A 24 4.70 16.85 8.01
N VAL A 25 4.24 16.99 6.76
CA VAL A 25 2.82 17.23 6.44
C VAL A 25 1.93 16.09 6.98
N CYS A 26 2.42 14.86 7.04
CA CYS A 26 1.72 13.71 7.62
C CYS A 26 1.61 13.73 9.16
N GLY A 27 2.23 14.71 9.84
CA GLY A 27 2.28 14.80 11.29
C GLY A 27 3.48 14.07 11.95
N LYS A 28 4.36 13.42 11.17
CA LYS A 28 5.59 12.81 11.69
C LYS A 28 6.51 13.89 12.26
N SER A 29 7.02 13.70 13.49
CA SER A 29 7.99 14.61 14.10
C SER A 29 9.36 14.49 13.41
N ALA A 30 10.19 15.54 13.54
CA ALA A 30 11.57 15.49 13.08
C ALA A 30 12.38 14.39 13.78
N GLU A 31 12.14 14.15 15.08
CA GLU A 31 12.75 13.04 15.82
C GLU A 31 12.43 11.69 15.16
N THR A 32 11.16 11.41 14.90
CA THR A 32 10.72 10.16 14.26
C THR A 32 11.31 10.00 12.87
N ALA A 33 11.39 11.08 12.07
CA ALA A 33 11.97 11.04 10.73
C ALA A 33 13.47 10.72 10.78
N ASN A 34 14.22 11.36 11.66
CA ASN A 34 15.66 11.14 11.82
C ASN A 34 15.96 9.72 12.36
N LEU A 35 15.11 9.18 13.25
CA LEU A 35 15.23 7.80 13.70
C LEU A 35 14.93 6.78 12.58
N GLN A 36 14.03 7.08 11.67
CA GLN A 36 13.79 6.25 10.48
C GLN A 36 14.99 6.29 9.51
N ASP A 37 15.68 7.42 9.41
CA ASP A 37 16.94 7.52 8.66
C ASP A 37 18.06 6.72 9.36
N GLU A 38 18.17 6.78 10.70
CA GLU A 38 19.09 5.94 11.46
C GLU A 38 18.81 4.44 11.26
N LEU A 39 17.55 4.03 11.33
CA LEU A 39 17.13 2.65 11.04
C LEU A 39 17.50 2.24 9.61
N THR A 40 17.31 3.13 8.63
CA THR A 40 17.70 2.87 7.24
C THR A 40 19.21 2.68 7.11
N GLY A 41 20.00 3.51 7.79
CA GLY A 41 21.46 3.36 7.84
C GLY A 41 21.92 2.04 8.48
N ALA A 42 21.24 1.64 9.56
CA ALA A 42 21.50 0.35 10.23
C ALA A 42 21.13 -0.84 9.33
N LEU A 43 20.03 -0.75 8.57
CA LEU A 43 19.63 -1.77 7.59
C LEU A 43 20.64 -1.92 6.46
N ILE A 44 21.21 -0.82 5.95
CA ILE A 44 22.29 -0.86 4.96
C ILE A 44 23.54 -1.53 5.57
N GLY A 45 23.87 -1.21 6.82
CA GLY A 45 24.93 -1.88 7.57
C GLY A 45 24.69 -3.38 7.74
N LEU A 46 23.44 -3.79 8.05
CA LEU A 46 23.06 -5.20 8.15
C LEU A 46 23.15 -5.90 6.78
N ALA A 47 22.72 -5.25 5.71
CA ALA A 47 22.81 -5.80 4.34
C ALA A 47 24.26 -6.08 3.94
N ARG A 48 25.19 -5.17 4.28
CA ARG A 48 26.64 -5.38 4.09
C ARG A 48 27.19 -6.55 4.90
N ALA A 49 26.73 -6.70 6.14
CA ALA A 49 27.12 -7.82 6.99
C ALA A 49 26.54 -9.17 6.54
N ALA A 50 25.39 -9.13 5.87
CA ALA A 50 24.71 -10.31 5.33
C ALA A 50 25.34 -10.80 4.03
N ASP A 51 26.03 -9.93 3.28
CA ASP A 51 26.64 -10.27 2.00
C ASP A 51 27.73 -11.36 2.18
N GLY A 52 27.48 -12.53 1.56
CA GLY A 52 28.36 -13.70 1.68
C GLY A 52 28.42 -14.36 3.07
N SER A 53 27.68 -13.90 4.07
CA SER A 53 27.67 -14.46 5.42
C SER A 53 26.89 -15.78 5.49
N PRO A 54 27.50 -16.89 5.95
CA PRO A 54 26.81 -18.16 6.14
C PRO A 54 25.81 -18.12 7.35
N GLY A 55 25.88 -17.08 8.17
CA GLY A 55 25.02 -16.91 9.35
C GLY A 55 23.62 -16.37 9.06
N VAL A 56 23.35 -15.94 7.83
CA VAL A 56 22.04 -15.42 7.43
C VAL A 56 20.99 -16.53 7.47
N ASN A 57 19.84 -16.22 8.06
CA ASN A 57 18.72 -17.15 8.20
C ASN A 57 17.37 -16.45 8.00
N GLU A 58 16.25 -17.19 8.12
CA GLU A 58 14.90 -16.65 7.94
C GLU A 58 14.58 -15.51 8.93
N GLY A 59 15.12 -15.56 10.16
CA GLY A 59 14.97 -14.48 11.13
C GLY A 59 15.64 -13.17 10.68
N THR A 60 16.80 -13.27 10.00
CA THR A 60 17.48 -12.11 9.40
C THR A 60 16.61 -11.46 8.34
N TRP A 61 16.02 -12.28 7.45
CA TRP A 61 15.14 -11.79 6.38
C TRP A 61 13.85 -11.17 6.95
N GLY A 62 13.22 -11.84 7.90
CA GLY A 62 12.03 -11.33 8.59
C GLY A 62 12.28 -9.97 9.25
N LEU A 63 13.43 -9.81 9.90
CA LEU A 63 13.81 -8.54 10.53
C LEU A 63 14.02 -7.42 9.49
N ILE A 64 14.67 -7.69 8.36
CA ILE A 64 14.85 -6.70 7.27
C ILE A 64 13.49 -6.27 6.74
N ILE A 65 12.58 -7.22 6.48
CA ILE A 65 11.23 -6.95 5.98
C ILE A 65 10.43 -6.10 6.98
N GLU A 66 10.40 -6.49 8.26
CA GLU A 66 9.68 -5.77 9.32
C GLU A 66 10.23 -4.35 9.50
N ALA A 67 11.54 -4.18 9.52
CA ALA A 67 12.20 -2.90 9.69
C ALA A 67 11.97 -1.95 8.50
N LEU A 68 12.02 -2.45 7.25
CA LEU A 68 11.68 -1.67 6.07
C LEU A 68 10.20 -1.24 6.11
N PHE A 69 9.29 -2.16 6.46
CA PHE A 69 7.86 -1.87 6.59
C PHE A 69 7.58 -0.80 7.65
N THR A 70 8.30 -0.83 8.77
CA THR A 70 8.21 0.19 9.84
C THR A 70 8.50 1.61 9.32
N THR A 71 9.30 1.77 8.27
CA THR A 71 9.68 3.08 7.71
C THR A 71 8.70 3.62 6.65
N LEU A 72 7.65 2.87 6.28
CA LEU A 72 6.64 3.36 5.33
C LEU A 72 5.93 4.61 5.86
N THR A 73 5.40 5.39 4.93
CA THR A 73 4.56 6.54 5.27
C THR A 73 3.32 6.10 6.03
N ASN A 74 3.01 6.80 7.12
CA ASN A 74 1.82 6.57 7.97
C ASN A 74 1.72 5.15 8.57
N VAL A 75 2.85 4.55 8.90
CA VAL A 75 2.93 3.29 9.66
C VAL A 75 3.34 3.57 11.10
N ASN A 76 4.56 4.01 11.34
CA ASN A 76 5.10 4.17 12.66
C ASN A 76 5.47 5.62 12.98
N PHE A 77 4.84 6.16 14.01
CA PHE A 77 5.07 7.52 14.53
C PHE A 77 5.75 7.50 15.90
N ASP A 78 5.98 6.32 16.47
CA ASP A 78 6.51 6.16 17.82
C ASP A 78 8.04 6.02 17.81
N ALA A 79 8.71 7.03 18.35
CA ALA A 79 10.17 7.06 18.45
C ALA A 79 10.75 5.90 19.27
N ALA A 80 10.03 5.42 20.29
CA ALA A 80 10.51 4.33 21.13
C ALA A 80 10.56 3.00 20.37
N THR A 81 9.51 2.68 19.63
CA THR A 81 9.45 1.44 18.84
C THR A 81 10.45 1.45 17.68
N ILE A 82 10.75 2.62 17.08
CA ILE A 82 11.77 2.73 16.03
C ILE A 82 13.18 2.54 16.62
N ARG A 83 13.46 3.06 17.83
CA ARG A 83 14.74 2.81 18.50
C ARG A 83 14.93 1.32 18.85
N ASP A 84 13.86 0.66 19.32
CA ASP A 84 13.91 -0.78 19.59
C ASP A 84 14.19 -1.57 18.29
N MET A 85 13.50 -1.25 17.20
CA MET A 85 13.75 -1.88 15.90
C MET A 85 15.19 -1.66 15.44
N THR A 86 15.73 -0.44 15.59
CA THR A 86 17.13 -0.13 15.26
C THR A 86 18.10 -0.95 16.12
N ALA A 87 17.81 -1.12 17.40
CA ALA A 87 18.62 -1.95 18.29
C ALA A 87 18.61 -3.43 17.87
N ARG A 88 17.45 -3.97 17.49
CA ARG A 88 17.30 -5.34 16.95
C ARG A 88 18.13 -5.53 15.68
N VAL A 89 18.06 -4.57 14.72
CA VAL A 89 18.86 -4.60 13.49
C VAL A 89 20.36 -4.57 13.77
N LYS A 90 20.82 -3.70 14.69
CA LYS A 90 22.22 -3.62 15.09
C LYS A 90 22.71 -4.89 15.80
N ALA A 91 21.86 -5.52 16.62
CA ALA A 91 22.18 -6.80 17.27
C ALA A 91 22.33 -7.92 16.24
N GLU A 92 21.44 -8.01 15.27
CA GLU A 92 21.52 -9.01 14.18
C GLU A 92 22.77 -8.78 13.31
N LYS A 93 23.10 -7.53 12.99
CA LYS A 93 24.35 -7.19 12.31
C LYS A 93 25.57 -7.71 13.09
N SER A 94 25.62 -7.46 14.41
CA SER A 94 26.71 -7.92 15.27
C SER A 94 26.80 -9.46 15.33
N ARG A 95 25.68 -10.17 15.26
CA ARG A 95 25.64 -11.63 15.19
C ARG A 95 26.26 -12.18 13.90
N LEU A 96 26.06 -11.49 12.77
CA LEU A 96 26.57 -11.91 11.46
C LEU A 96 28.07 -11.63 11.29
N VAL A 97 28.59 -10.64 12.01
CA VAL A 97 30.01 -10.26 11.97
C VAL A 97 30.58 -10.49 13.36
N PRO A 98 31.10 -11.70 13.69
CA PRO A 98 31.77 -11.93 14.94
C PRO A 98 32.98 -11.01 15.06
N ASP A 99 33.27 -10.58 16.31
CA ASP A 99 34.39 -9.71 16.64
C ASP A 99 35.68 -10.19 15.94
N CYS A 100 36.11 -9.46 14.94
CA CYS A 100 37.36 -9.71 14.26
C CYS A 100 38.50 -9.17 15.11
N ALA A 101 38.80 -9.84 16.23
CA ALA A 101 39.96 -9.52 17.07
C ALA A 101 41.29 -9.65 16.31
N SER A 102 41.28 -10.17 15.10
CA SER A 102 42.43 -10.38 14.23
C SER A 102 42.53 -9.45 13.01
N CYS A 103 41.52 -8.64 12.72
CA CYS A 103 41.55 -7.69 11.59
C CYS A 103 42.31 -6.41 12.01
N MET A 104 43.56 -6.28 11.59
CA MET A 104 44.39 -5.08 11.79
C MET A 104 43.98 -3.88 10.89
N SER A 105 42.89 -3.99 10.14
CA SER A 105 42.27 -2.89 9.39
C SER A 105 40.80 -2.75 9.82
N PRO A 106 40.31 -1.55 10.07
CA PRO A 106 38.87 -1.35 10.23
C PRO A 106 38.20 -1.74 8.91
N CYS A 107 37.59 -2.93 8.89
CA CYS A 107 36.77 -3.36 7.77
C CYS A 107 35.61 -2.37 7.67
N GLY A 108 35.69 -1.41 6.75
CA GLY A 108 34.70 -0.34 6.57
C GLY A 108 33.28 -0.85 6.22
N HIS A 109 33.15 -2.17 6.01
CA HIS A 109 31.90 -2.85 5.74
C HIS A 109 30.98 -3.01 6.96
N ASN A 110 31.44 -2.75 8.20
CA ASN A 110 30.66 -2.93 9.42
C ASN A 110 29.97 -1.66 9.93
N ASN A 111 30.18 -0.52 9.31
CA ASN A 111 29.57 0.71 9.79
C ASN A 111 28.16 0.88 9.21
N ASP A 112 27.26 1.41 10.04
CA ASP A 112 25.98 1.91 9.58
C ASP A 112 26.22 3.00 8.52
N TYR A 113 25.29 3.10 7.56
CA TYR A 113 25.38 4.11 6.51
C TYR A 113 24.84 5.45 7.04
N ASP A 114 25.55 6.51 6.80
CA ASP A 114 25.03 7.86 7.05
C ASP A 114 24.09 8.28 5.91
N VAL A 115 22.78 8.23 6.19
CA VAL A 115 21.73 8.52 5.21
C VAL A 115 21.76 9.98 4.73
N SER A 116 22.40 10.89 5.47
CA SER A 116 22.60 12.28 5.01
C SER A 116 23.39 12.35 3.68
N ARG A 117 24.28 11.39 3.44
CA ARG A 117 25.02 11.25 2.17
C ARG A 117 24.09 10.95 1.00
N LEU A 118 23.04 10.17 1.22
CA LEU A 118 22.01 9.93 0.20
C LEU A 118 21.24 11.21 -0.12
N TRP A 119 20.82 11.95 0.90
CA TRP A 119 20.04 13.17 0.70
C TRP A 119 20.82 14.32 0.07
N THR A 120 22.16 14.31 0.20
CA THR A 120 23.08 15.33 -0.37
C THR A 120 23.83 14.85 -1.61
N ALA A 121 23.56 13.66 -2.13
CA ALA A 121 24.14 13.14 -3.36
C ALA A 121 23.72 13.97 -4.58
N ASP A 122 24.43 13.75 -5.70
CA ASP A 122 23.99 14.23 -7.01
C ASP A 122 22.51 13.94 -7.25
N GLU A 123 21.80 14.86 -7.90
CA GLU A 123 20.34 14.82 -8.00
C GLU A 123 19.83 13.55 -8.71
N ASP A 124 20.52 13.11 -9.77
CA ASP A 124 20.13 11.91 -10.51
C ASP A 124 20.43 10.64 -9.70
N ILE A 125 21.59 10.57 -9.05
CA ILE A 125 21.95 9.47 -8.15
C ILE A 125 21.00 9.40 -6.99
N ARG A 126 20.68 10.52 -6.34
CA ARG A 126 19.69 10.61 -5.27
C ARG A 126 18.33 10.12 -5.74
N SER A 127 17.90 10.51 -6.94
CA SER A 127 16.64 10.11 -7.55
C SER A 127 16.56 8.59 -7.73
N LEU A 128 17.57 7.97 -8.35
CA LEU A 128 17.62 6.53 -8.59
C LEU A 128 17.69 5.72 -7.28
N LYS A 129 18.54 6.13 -6.34
CA LYS A 129 18.62 5.50 -5.00
C LYS A 129 17.32 5.65 -4.21
N SER A 130 16.60 6.78 -4.37
CA SER A 130 15.29 6.99 -3.77
C SER A 130 14.23 6.06 -4.36
N LEU A 131 14.21 5.88 -5.69
CA LEU A 131 13.34 4.91 -6.36
C LEU A 131 13.57 3.48 -5.85
N ILE A 132 14.84 3.08 -5.70
CA ILE A 132 15.20 1.77 -5.14
C ILE A 132 14.72 1.66 -3.68
N LEU A 133 15.08 2.63 -2.82
CA LEU A 133 14.74 2.61 -1.39
C LEU A 133 13.23 2.60 -1.17
N PHE A 134 12.50 3.47 -1.86
CA PHE A 134 11.06 3.56 -1.70
C PHE A 134 10.36 2.36 -2.34
N GLY A 135 10.89 1.84 -3.44
CA GLY A 135 10.43 0.60 -4.05
C GLY A 135 10.53 -0.59 -3.09
N ILE A 136 11.70 -0.83 -2.48
CA ILE A 136 11.86 -1.94 -1.52
C ILE A 136 11.09 -1.73 -0.21
N ARG A 137 10.87 -0.49 0.25
CA ARG A 137 9.98 -0.22 1.38
C ARG A 137 8.54 -0.66 1.05
N GLY A 138 8.03 -0.30 -0.13
CA GLY A 138 6.71 -0.73 -0.59
C GLY A 138 6.60 -2.25 -0.73
N MET A 139 7.61 -2.89 -1.35
CA MET A 139 7.68 -4.34 -1.50
C MET A 139 7.74 -5.06 -0.15
N ALA A 140 8.39 -4.48 0.87
CA ALA A 140 8.48 -5.07 2.20
C ALA A 140 7.11 -5.22 2.87
N ALA A 141 6.15 -4.32 2.61
CA ALA A 141 4.79 -4.49 3.10
C ALA A 141 4.13 -5.75 2.52
N TYR A 142 4.31 -6.02 1.22
CA TYR A 142 3.78 -7.22 0.57
C TYR A 142 4.46 -8.49 1.09
N ALA A 143 5.79 -8.46 1.21
CA ALA A 143 6.55 -9.57 1.77
C ALA A 143 6.13 -9.87 3.22
N TYR A 144 5.88 -8.83 4.04
CA TYR A 144 5.41 -8.98 5.41
C TYR A 144 4.05 -9.70 5.48
N HIS A 145 3.08 -9.27 4.66
CA HIS A 145 1.77 -9.91 4.63
C HIS A 145 1.81 -11.37 4.16
N ALA A 146 2.69 -11.70 3.22
CA ALA A 146 2.91 -13.09 2.82
C ALA A 146 3.58 -13.89 3.95
N MET A 147 4.58 -13.31 4.60
CA MET A 147 5.35 -13.94 5.68
C MET A 147 4.48 -14.30 6.89
N VAL A 148 3.57 -13.43 7.31
CA VAL A 148 2.66 -13.72 8.45
C VAL A 148 1.67 -14.85 8.15
N LEU A 149 1.47 -15.18 6.88
CA LEU A 149 0.71 -16.34 6.42
C LEU A 149 1.60 -17.59 6.19
N GLY A 150 2.90 -17.50 6.48
CA GLY A 150 3.85 -18.61 6.31
C GLY A 150 4.42 -18.75 4.90
N TYR A 151 4.26 -17.74 4.03
CA TYR A 151 4.79 -17.73 2.67
C TYR A 151 6.02 -16.83 2.56
N THR A 152 7.15 -17.40 2.12
CA THR A 152 8.40 -16.68 1.89
C THR A 152 8.98 -17.03 0.52
N ASP A 153 9.84 -16.14 0.00
CA ASP A 153 10.56 -16.36 -1.26
C ASP A 153 12.02 -15.93 -1.10
N GLY A 154 12.92 -16.89 -1.22
CA GLY A 154 14.36 -16.66 -1.02
C GLY A 154 15.01 -15.70 -2.01
N GLU A 155 14.47 -15.54 -3.24
CA GLU A 155 14.99 -14.53 -4.19
C GLU A 155 14.56 -13.13 -3.78
N VAL A 156 13.29 -12.95 -3.39
CA VAL A 156 12.76 -11.68 -2.86
C VAL A 156 13.54 -11.30 -1.60
N ASN A 157 13.74 -12.24 -0.69
CA ASN A 157 14.47 -11.98 0.55
C ASN A 157 15.91 -11.51 0.30
N ARG A 158 16.67 -12.22 -0.55
CA ARG A 158 18.04 -11.82 -0.91
C ARG A 158 18.09 -10.48 -1.66
N PHE A 159 17.05 -10.17 -2.44
CA PHE A 159 17.00 -8.91 -3.16
C PHE A 159 16.88 -7.69 -2.24
N PHE A 160 16.19 -7.79 -1.11
CA PHE A 160 16.18 -6.70 -0.12
C PHE A 160 17.60 -6.34 0.34
N ALA A 161 18.42 -7.33 0.64
CA ALA A 161 19.82 -7.09 1.04
C ALA A 161 20.64 -6.52 -0.13
N LYS A 162 20.51 -7.05 -1.35
CA LYS A 162 21.16 -6.52 -2.54
C LYS A 162 20.84 -5.05 -2.78
N ALA A 163 19.57 -4.68 -2.70
CA ALA A 163 19.11 -3.32 -2.93
C ALA A 163 19.60 -2.36 -1.84
N LEU A 164 19.53 -2.75 -0.57
CA LEU A 164 20.07 -1.99 0.56
C LEU A 164 21.59 -1.81 0.45
N PHE A 165 22.32 -2.86 0.07
CA PHE A 165 23.76 -2.80 -0.18
C PHE A 165 24.07 -1.74 -1.24
N ALA A 166 23.42 -1.81 -2.41
CA ALA A 166 23.64 -0.89 -3.52
C ALA A 166 23.37 0.60 -3.16
N ILE A 167 22.37 0.87 -2.32
CA ILE A 167 22.10 2.23 -1.82
C ILE A 167 23.31 2.76 -1.04
N GLY A 168 24.00 1.89 -0.29
CA GLY A 168 25.17 2.23 0.52
C GLY A 168 26.46 2.43 -0.28
N GLU A 169 26.51 1.99 -1.54
CA GLU A 169 27.71 2.02 -2.38
C GLU A 169 27.75 3.26 -3.29
N ASP A 170 28.94 3.62 -3.76
CA ASP A 170 29.16 4.76 -4.67
C ASP A 170 28.93 4.33 -6.14
N TRP A 171 27.75 3.77 -6.42
CA TRP A 171 27.35 3.33 -7.77
C TRP A 171 26.88 4.49 -8.64
N GLY A 172 27.19 4.40 -9.94
CA GLY A 172 26.78 5.35 -10.96
C GLY A 172 25.39 5.05 -11.54
N MET A 173 24.95 5.90 -12.47
CA MET A 173 23.65 5.74 -13.15
C MET A 173 23.56 4.41 -13.91
N ASP A 174 24.65 3.97 -14.54
CA ASP A 174 24.70 2.74 -15.33
C ASP A 174 24.47 1.47 -14.48
N ASP A 175 24.83 1.53 -13.18
CA ASP A 175 24.59 0.44 -12.22
C ASP A 175 23.19 0.54 -11.57
N LEU A 176 22.76 1.76 -11.26
CA LEU A 176 21.53 2.00 -10.51
C LEU A 176 20.26 1.86 -11.37
N LEU A 177 20.28 2.28 -12.64
CA LEU A 177 19.10 2.23 -13.50
C LEU A 177 18.60 0.79 -13.77
N PRO A 178 19.47 -0.17 -14.07
CA PRO A 178 19.05 -1.58 -14.14
C PRO A 178 18.48 -2.10 -12.83
N LEU A 179 19.04 -1.67 -11.68
CA LEU A 179 18.55 -2.09 -10.38
C LEU A 179 17.16 -1.52 -10.05
N VAL A 180 16.85 -0.29 -10.51
CA VAL A 180 15.49 0.28 -10.41
C VAL A 180 14.46 -0.60 -11.12
N LEU A 181 14.78 -1.11 -12.32
CA LEU A 181 13.89 -2.04 -13.04
C LEU A 181 13.83 -3.41 -12.36
N GLU A 182 14.95 -3.88 -11.79
CA GLU A 182 14.98 -5.14 -11.01
C GLU A 182 14.09 -5.05 -9.75
N VAL A 183 13.97 -3.87 -9.12
CA VAL A 183 12.95 -3.68 -8.05
C VAL A 183 11.57 -4.00 -8.58
N GLY A 184 11.23 -3.55 -9.79
CA GLY A 184 9.95 -3.86 -10.44
C GLY A 184 9.72 -5.35 -10.66
N GLU A 185 10.76 -6.05 -11.16
CA GLU A 185 10.75 -7.51 -11.34
C GLU A 185 10.50 -8.26 -10.03
N LYS A 186 11.29 -7.95 -9.01
CA LYS A 186 11.18 -8.64 -7.71
C LYS A 186 9.89 -8.29 -6.98
N ASN A 187 9.39 -7.06 -7.15
CA ASN A 187 8.08 -6.70 -6.64
C ASN A 187 6.94 -7.45 -7.34
N TYR A 188 7.01 -7.67 -8.66
CA TYR A 188 6.04 -8.52 -9.36
C TYR A 188 5.98 -9.93 -8.75
N ARG A 189 7.15 -10.53 -8.50
CA ARG A 189 7.26 -11.83 -7.84
C ARG A 189 6.73 -11.81 -6.41
N CYS A 190 7.03 -10.76 -5.66
CA CYS A 190 6.56 -10.57 -4.29
C CYS A 190 5.03 -10.42 -4.22
N MET A 191 4.43 -9.64 -5.14
CA MET A 191 2.98 -9.51 -5.23
C MET A 191 2.32 -10.84 -5.64
N ALA A 192 2.93 -11.63 -6.52
CA ALA A 192 2.46 -12.97 -6.86
C ALA A 192 2.45 -13.92 -5.64
N LEU A 193 3.49 -13.82 -4.81
CA LEU A 193 3.59 -14.57 -3.55
C LEU A 193 2.45 -14.19 -2.59
N LEU A 194 2.18 -12.89 -2.44
CA LEU A 194 1.10 -12.40 -1.57
C LEU A 194 -0.28 -12.80 -2.10
N ASP A 195 -0.54 -12.67 -3.41
CA ASP A 195 -1.79 -13.13 -4.03
C ASP A 195 -2.03 -14.62 -3.78
N LYS A 196 -0.98 -15.43 -3.94
CA LYS A 196 -1.01 -16.86 -3.61
C LYS A 196 -1.33 -17.08 -2.14
N ALA A 197 -0.62 -16.40 -1.23
CA ALA A 197 -0.83 -16.54 0.21
C ALA A 197 -2.26 -16.21 0.63
N ASN A 198 -2.81 -15.09 0.12
CA ASN A 198 -4.18 -14.67 0.43
C ASN A 198 -5.22 -15.62 -0.17
N THR A 199 -5.08 -16.00 -1.45
CA THR A 199 -6.08 -16.84 -2.13
C THR A 199 -6.07 -18.28 -1.65
N GLU A 200 -4.92 -18.84 -1.28
CA GLU A 200 -4.84 -20.19 -0.68
C GLU A 200 -5.37 -20.20 0.76
N THR A 201 -5.20 -19.09 1.50
CA THR A 201 -5.64 -19.03 2.91
C THR A 201 -7.12 -18.68 3.04
N TYR A 202 -7.65 -17.76 2.22
CA TYR A 202 -9.00 -17.19 2.38
C TYR A 202 -9.94 -17.51 1.24
N GLY A 203 -9.45 -18.16 0.18
CA GLY A 203 -10.19 -18.43 -1.05
C GLY A 203 -10.09 -17.29 -2.06
N MET A 204 -10.45 -17.55 -3.31
CA MET A 204 -10.49 -16.54 -4.37
C MET A 204 -11.61 -15.53 -4.08
N PRO A 205 -11.36 -14.22 -4.13
CA PRO A 205 -12.38 -13.21 -3.92
C PRO A 205 -13.54 -13.34 -4.90
N GLU A 206 -14.75 -13.11 -4.39
CA GLU A 206 -16.01 -13.15 -5.14
C GLU A 206 -16.71 -11.78 -5.07
N PRO A 207 -17.37 -11.34 -6.16
CA PRO A 207 -18.16 -10.12 -6.17
C PRO A 207 -19.14 -10.08 -4.99
N THR A 208 -19.04 -9.05 -4.17
CA THR A 208 -19.83 -8.92 -2.94
C THR A 208 -20.27 -7.48 -2.75
N THR A 209 -21.57 -7.27 -2.57
CA THR A 209 -22.14 -5.98 -2.18
C THR A 209 -22.03 -5.80 -0.67
N VAL A 210 -21.47 -4.70 -0.24
CA VAL A 210 -21.15 -4.38 1.15
C VAL A 210 -21.96 -3.17 1.61
N PRO A 211 -22.79 -3.30 2.65
CA PRO A 211 -23.59 -2.18 3.17
C PRO A 211 -22.71 -1.19 3.92
N LEU A 212 -23.12 0.09 3.91
CA LEU A 212 -22.53 1.16 4.70
C LEU A 212 -23.34 1.47 5.98
N THR A 213 -24.42 0.74 6.22
CA THR A 213 -25.21 0.83 7.45
C THR A 213 -24.50 0.11 8.59
N VAL A 214 -24.40 0.76 9.74
CA VAL A 214 -23.92 0.15 10.98
C VAL A 214 -25.13 -0.28 11.83
N GLU A 215 -25.23 -1.58 12.11
CA GLU A 215 -26.28 -2.13 12.94
C GLU A 215 -26.11 -1.67 14.40
N LYS A 216 -27.21 -1.57 15.15
CA LYS A 216 -27.21 -1.28 16.58
C LYS A 216 -26.40 -2.29 17.39
N GLY A 217 -25.84 -1.83 18.52
CA GLY A 217 -25.07 -2.66 19.45
C GLY A 217 -23.56 -2.49 19.28
N PRO A 218 -22.78 -3.23 20.10
CA PRO A 218 -21.34 -3.13 20.11
C PRO A 218 -20.72 -3.48 18.75
N PHE A 219 -19.72 -2.69 18.33
CA PHE A 219 -18.98 -3.00 17.10
C PHE A 219 -17.52 -2.54 17.21
N ILE A 220 -16.68 -3.05 16.29
CA ILE A 220 -15.28 -2.70 16.12
C ILE A 220 -15.07 -2.26 14.67
N VAL A 221 -14.32 -1.18 14.46
CA VAL A 221 -13.86 -0.76 13.13
C VAL A 221 -12.43 -1.23 12.94
N VAL A 222 -12.14 -1.93 11.83
CA VAL A 222 -10.80 -2.43 11.48
C VAL A 222 -10.28 -1.73 10.24
N SER A 223 -9.16 -1.03 10.39
CA SER A 223 -8.48 -0.31 9.31
C SER A 223 -7.11 -0.90 9.00
N GLY A 224 -6.61 -0.70 7.78
CA GLY A 224 -5.35 -1.23 7.30
C GLY A 224 -5.54 -2.31 6.25
N HIS A 225 -4.58 -3.26 6.16
CA HIS A 225 -4.52 -4.22 5.06
C HIS A 225 -4.43 -5.67 5.51
N ASP A 226 -4.08 -5.94 6.78
CA ASP A 226 -3.72 -7.27 7.24
C ASP A 226 -4.95 -8.17 7.43
N LEU A 227 -5.14 -9.10 6.52
CA LEU A 227 -6.25 -10.08 6.56
C LEU A 227 -6.06 -11.13 7.66
N HIS A 228 -4.82 -11.42 8.06
CA HIS A 228 -4.54 -12.33 9.16
C HIS A 228 -5.02 -11.75 10.49
N ASP A 229 -4.71 -10.49 10.77
CA ASP A 229 -5.18 -9.80 11.97
C ASP A 229 -6.71 -9.69 12.00
N LEU A 230 -7.33 -9.37 10.86
CA LEU A 230 -8.80 -9.37 10.75
C LEU A 230 -9.38 -10.76 11.06
N LYS A 231 -8.81 -11.83 10.49
CA LYS A 231 -9.28 -13.20 10.77
C LYS A 231 -9.16 -13.54 12.25
N ARG A 232 -8.02 -13.22 12.88
CA ARG A 232 -7.80 -13.45 14.32
C ARG A 232 -8.82 -12.69 15.18
N LEU A 233 -9.16 -11.45 14.79
CA LEU A 233 -10.21 -10.68 15.46
C LEU A 233 -11.58 -11.32 15.28
N LEU A 234 -11.93 -11.72 14.05
CA LEU A 234 -13.21 -12.41 13.77
C LEU A 234 -13.35 -13.70 14.59
N GLU A 235 -12.30 -14.51 14.70
CA GLU A 235 -12.29 -15.71 15.54
C GLU A 235 -12.52 -15.40 17.02
N GLN A 236 -11.92 -14.31 17.53
CA GLN A 236 -12.02 -13.93 18.93
C GLN A 236 -13.35 -13.24 19.28
N THR A 237 -14.04 -12.67 18.30
CA THR A 237 -15.33 -11.96 18.48
C THR A 237 -16.55 -12.83 18.16
N GLU A 238 -16.35 -14.01 17.60
CA GLU A 238 -17.45 -14.93 17.24
C GLU A 238 -18.31 -15.27 18.47
N GLY A 239 -19.61 -15.10 18.35
CA GLY A 239 -20.57 -15.37 19.42
C GLY A 239 -20.60 -14.35 20.57
N LYS A 240 -19.81 -13.27 20.52
CA LYS A 240 -19.77 -12.25 21.60
C LYS A 240 -20.75 -11.09 21.41
N GLY A 241 -21.57 -11.11 20.38
CA GLY A 241 -22.55 -10.04 20.12
C GLY A 241 -21.91 -8.71 19.65
N ILE A 242 -20.71 -8.80 19.06
CA ILE A 242 -19.96 -7.66 18.54
C ILE A 242 -19.92 -7.77 17.01
N ASN A 243 -20.32 -6.71 16.32
CA ASN A 243 -20.19 -6.62 14.86
C ASN A 243 -18.85 -6.03 14.44
N ILE A 244 -18.32 -6.48 13.30
CA ILE A 244 -17.06 -5.98 12.74
C ILE A 244 -17.36 -5.22 11.45
N TYR A 245 -16.80 -4.03 11.34
CA TYR A 245 -16.86 -3.18 10.15
C TYR A 245 -15.45 -2.91 9.64
N THR A 246 -15.27 -3.06 8.34
CA THR A 246 -14.03 -2.70 7.66
C THR A 246 -13.97 -1.19 7.44
N HIS A 247 -12.75 -0.67 7.30
CA HIS A 247 -12.50 0.72 6.91
C HIS A 247 -11.36 0.76 5.90
N SER A 248 -11.47 1.64 4.89
CA SER A 248 -10.43 1.90 3.90
C SER A 248 -9.98 0.60 3.20
N GLU A 249 -8.70 0.29 3.18
CA GLU A 249 -8.13 -0.88 2.47
C GLU A 249 -8.57 -2.24 3.05
N MET A 250 -9.29 -2.27 4.15
CA MET A 250 -9.86 -3.52 4.65
C MET A 250 -11.18 -3.91 3.94
N LEU A 251 -11.84 -3.01 3.20
CA LEU A 251 -13.08 -3.29 2.46
C LEU A 251 -13.02 -4.58 1.62
N PRO A 252 -11.96 -4.87 0.84
CA PRO A 252 -11.89 -6.08 0.02
C PRO A 252 -11.94 -7.40 0.78
N ALA A 253 -11.77 -7.39 2.09
CA ALA A 253 -11.92 -8.58 2.94
C ALA A 253 -13.31 -9.25 2.78
N HIS A 254 -14.35 -8.46 2.49
CA HIS A 254 -15.70 -8.96 2.24
C HIS A 254 -15.82 -9.82 0.97
N GLY A 255 -14.87 -9.75 0.06
CA GLY A 255 -14.82 -10.61 -1.13
C GLY A 255 -14.29 -12.01 -0.84
N TYR A 256 -13.48 -12.20 0.20
CA TYR A 256 -12.83 -13.48 0.49
C TYR A 256 -13.77 -14.47 1.19
N PRO A 257 -14.05 -15.67 0.61
CA PRO A 257 -14.94 -16.67 1.21
C PRO A 257 -14.58 -17.06 2.65
N GLY A 258 -13.26 -17.18 2.93
CA GLY A 258 -12.74 -17.54 4.25
C GLY A 258 -12.95 -16.47 5.34
N LEU A 259 -13.26 -15.23 4.95
CA LEU A 259 -13.54 -14.12 5.86
C LEU A 259 -15.03 -13.79 5.90
N LYS A 260 -15.71 -13.66 4.76
CA LYS A 260 -17.14 -13.34 4.71
C LYS A 260 -18.07 -14.43 5.29
N LYS A 261 -17.54 -15.63 5.56
CA LYS A 261 -18.28 -16.67 6.28
C LYS A 261 -18.65 -16.29 7.71
N TYR A 262 -17.91 -15.35 8.33
CA TYR A 262 -18.23 -14.85 9.67
C TYR A 262 -19.41 -13.88 9.60
N ALA A 263 -20.57 -14.31 10.09
CA ALA A 263 -21.83 -13.56 9.97
C ALA A 263 -21.81 -12.18 10.64
N HIS A 264 -20.88 -11.92 11.56
CA HIS A 264 -20.68 -10.66 12.25
C HIS A 264 -19.69 -9.72 11.55
N LEU A 265 -19.07 -10.11 10.42
CA LEU A 265 -18.42 -9.20 9.48
C LEU A 265 -19.51 -8.55 8.62
N LYS A 266 -19.99 -7.37 9.03
CA LYS A 266 -21.26 -6.80 8.58
C LYS A 266 -21.17 -5.88 7.39
N GLY A 267 -20.23 -4.95 7.39
CA GLY A 267 -20.18 -3.91 6.38
C GLY A 267 -18.92 -3.07 6.43
N ASN A 268 -18.92 -1.97 5.70
CA ASN A 268 -17.83 -1.02 5.68
C ASN A 268 -18.25 0.30 6.35
N PHE A 269 -17.38 0.80 7.22
CA PHE A 269 -17.54 2.09 7.89
C PHE A 269 -16.59 3.12 7.26
N GLY A 270 -17.13 4.29 6.92
CA GLY A 270 -16.31 5.37 6.40
C GLY A 270 -15.75 5.11 4.99
N THR A 271 -14.70 5.84 4.67
CA THR A 271 -14.11 5.91 3.33
C THR A 271 -12.59 5.66 3.35
N ALA A 272 -11.80 6.50 2.67
CA ALA A 272 -10.36 6.36 2.63
C ALA A 272 -9.67 7.01 3.85
N TRP A 273 -8.43 6.62 4.08
CA TRP A 273 -7.63 6.93 5.26
C TRP A 273 -7.53 8.42 5.62
N GLN A 274 -7.55 9.33 4.65
CA GLN A 274 -7.44 10.78 4.89
C GLN A 274 -8.68 11.37 5.61
N ASN A 275 -9.77 10.64 5.67
CA ASN A 275 -11.01 11.07 6.33
C ASN A 275 -11.12 10.59 7.79
N GLN A 276 -10.20 9.76 8.28
CA GLN A 276 -10.21 9.15 9.62
C GLN A 276 -10.50 10.14 10.74
N GLN A 277 -9.85 11.31 10.75
CA GLN A 277 -10.02 12.31 11.80
C GLN A 277 -11.42 12.92 11.89
N LYS A 278 -12.21 12.82 10.81
CA LYS A 278 -13.62 13.21 10.77
C LYS A 278 -14.52 12.01 11.06
N GLU A 279 -14.22 10.87 10.43
CA GLU A 279 -15.07 9.68 10.49
C GLU A 279 -15.05 9.01 11.87
N PHE A 280 -13.90 9.04 12.58
CA PHE A 280 -13.77 8.40 13.90
C PHE A 280 -14.08 9.33 15.09
N ALA A 281 -14.36 10.62 14.86
CA ALA A 281 -14.50 11.61 15.94
C ALA A 281 -15.55 11.22 16.99
N ASP A 282 -16.71 10.72 16.55
CA ASP A 282 -17.88 10.53 17.41
C ASP A 282 -18.42 9.09 17.37
N ILE A 283 -17.63 8.11 16.88
CA ILE A 283 -18.12 6.73 16.86
C ILE A 283 -18.07 6.09 18.26
N PRO A 284 -19.13 5.40 18.70
CA PRO A 284 -19.16 4.68 19.97
C PRO A 284 -18.53 3.27 19.83
N ALA A 285 -17.32 3.19 19.26
CA ALA A 285 -16.63 1.94 18.98
C ALA A 285 -15.11 2.10 19.00
N PRO A 286 -14.34 1.07 19.34
CA PRO A 286 -12.90 1.08 19.15
C PRO A 286 -12.54 0.93 17.66
N VAL A 287 -11.35 1.48 17.33
CA VAL A 287 -10.72 1.35 16.01
C VAL A 287 -9.41 0.59 16.15
N LEU A 288 -9.26 -0.50 15.40
CA LEU A 288 -8.04 -1.29 15.32
C LEU A 288 -7.31 -0.99 14.00
N PHE A 289 -6.08 -0.51 14.10
CA PHE A 289 -5.18 -0.36 12.97
C PHE A 289 -4.24 -1.55 12.87
N THR A 290 -4.31 -2.26 11.76
CA THR A 290 -3.48 -3.43 11.49
C THR A 290 -2.20 -3.08 10.73
N THR A 291 -2.26 -2.04 9.89
CA THR A 291 -1.13 -1.53 9.09
C THR A 291 -1.34 -0.03 8.79
N ASN A 292 -0.62 0.49 7.80
CA ASN A 292 -0.85 1.84 7.26
C ASN A 292 -2.28 1.94 6.63
N CYS A 293 -2.89 3.07 6.36
CA CYS A 293 -2.34 4.38 6.68
C CYS A 293 -2.98 4.91 7.97
N LEU A 294 -2.22 5.09 9.00
CA LEU A 294 -2.66 5.74 10.23
C LEU A 294 -2.53 7.26 10.07
N MET A 295 -3.60 8.02 10.32
CA MET A 295 -3.50 9.46 10.60
C MET A 295 -3.31 9.69 12.11
N PRO A 296 -2.55 10.73 12.52
CA PRO A 296 -2.46 11.10 13.93
C PRO A 296 -3.86 11.23 14.55
N PRO A 297 -4.22 10.41 15.56
CA PRO A 297 -5.54 10.45 16.14
C PRO A 297 -5.80 11.76 16.88
N LYS A 298 -7.03 12.27 16.80
CA LYS A 298 -7.44 13.41 17.66
C LYS A 298 -7.71 12.94 19.08
N ALA A 299 -7.48 13.82 20.05
CA ALA A 299 -7.74 13.56 21.45
C ALA A 299 -9.18 13.10 21.73
N SER A 300 -10.16 13.50 20.89
CA SER A 300 -11.57 13.13 21.04
C SER A 300 -11.85 11.63 20.84
N TYR A 301 -10.93 10.86 20.24
CA TYR A 301 -11.11 9.42 20.01
C TYR A 301 -9.84 8.57 20.22
N ALA A 302 -8.71 9.17 20.59
CA ALA A 302 -7.44 8.45 20.78
C ALA A 302 -7.53 7.34 21.86
N ASP A 303 -8.38 7.51 22.88
CA ASP A 303 -8.61 6.56 23.97
C ASP A 303 -9.20 5.21 23.53
N ARG A 304 -9.74 5.15 22.31
CA ARG A 304 -10.34 3.94 21.72
C ARG A 304 -9.66 3.48 20.45
N VAL A 305 -8.46 4.01 20.15
CA VAL A 305 -7.62 3.57 19.03
C VAL A 305 -6.59 2.56 19.53
N PHE A 306 -6.48 1.46 18.79
CA PHE A 306 -5.53 0.39 19.03
C PHE A 306 -4.68 0.16 17.77
N THR A 307 -3.41 -0.21 17.98
CA THR A 307 -2.48 -0.54 16.91
C THR A 307 -1.93 -1.94 17.10
N THR A 308 -1.40 -2.54 16.05
CA THR A 308 -0.72 -3.84 16.11
C THR A 308 0.36 -3.94 15.03
N ALA A 309 1.23 -4.96 15.08
CA ALA A 309 2.32 -5.20 14.14
C ALA A 309 3.29 -3.99 14.03
N ALA A 310 3.64 -3.58 12.80
CA ALA A 310 4.54 -2.46 12.57
C ALA A 310 3.91 -1.08 12.80
N VAL A 311 2.57 -0.99 12.86
CA VAL A 311 1.89 0.29 13.05
C VAL A 311 1.92 0.69 14.52
N SER A 312 2.40 1.91 14.80
CA SER A 312 2.49 2.42 16.16
C SER A 312 2.35 3.95 16.19
N TYR A 313 1.77 4.44 17.27
CA TYR A 313 1.64 5.87 17.54
C TYR A 313 1.84 6.10 19.05
N PRO A 314 2.50 7.19 19.48
CA PRO A 314 2.72 7.47 20.89
C PRO A 314 1.42 7.41 21.70
N GLU A 315 1.50 6.82 22.88
CA GLU A 315 0.41 6.73 23.86
C GLU A 315 -0.79 5.85 23.47
N LEU A 316 -0.85 5.33 22.24
CA LEU A 316 -1.90 4.38 21.86
C LEU A 316 -1.60 2.98 22.40
N LYS A 317 -2.68 2.25 22.71
CA LYS A 317 -2.56 0.86 23.14
C LYS A 317 -2.16 -0.03 21.97
N HIS A 318 -1.01 -0.68 22.10
CA HIS A 318 -0.49 -1.59 21.09
C HIS A 318 -0.81 -3.04 21.45
N ILE A 319 -1.34 -3.81 20.50
CA ILE A 319 -1.59 -5.24 20.63
C ILE A 319 -0.33 -6.00 20.20
N GLY A 320 0.15 -6.86 21.08
CA GLY A 320 1.39 -7.61 20.89
C GLY A 320 1.35 -8.68 19.81
N ALA A 321 2.47 -9.39 19.68
CA ALA A 321 2.63 -10.45 18.67
C ALA A 321 1.72 -11.66 18.90
N ASP A 322 1.22 -11.87 20.11
CA ASP A 322 0.24 -12.90 20.48
C ASP A 322 -1.15 -12.66 19.87
N LYS A 323 -1.40 -11.44 19.39
CA LYS A 323 -2.67 -11.03 18.78
C LYS A 323 -3.87 -11.28 19.71
N ASP A 324 -3.68 -11.01 21.01
CA ASP A 324 -4.79 -10.99 21.97
C ASP A 324 -5.57 -9.68 21.85
N PHE A 325 -6.71 -9.74 21.17
CA PHE A 325 -7.60 -8.60 20.96
C PHE A 325 -8.60 -8.38 22.12
N THR A 326 -8.45 -9.08 23.24
CA THR A 326 -9.29 -8.87 24.43
C THR A 326 -9.47 -7.40 24.80
N PRO A 327 -8.41 -6.54 24.82
CA PRO A 327 -8.59 -5.13 25.14
C PRO A 327 -9.46 -4.34 24.16
N VAL A 328 -9.47 -4.73 22.87
CA VAL A 328 -10.32 -4.11 21.83
C VAL A 328 -11.77 -4.56 22.02
N ILE A 329 -11.96 -5.85 22.32
CA ILE A 329 -13.25 -6.48 22.58
C ILE A 329 -13.92 -5.85 23.81
N GLU A 330 -13.18 -5.75 24.93
CA GLU A 330 -13.67 -5.12 26.15
C GLU A 330 -14.08 -3.66 25.92
N LYS A 331 -13.28 -2.90 25.15
CA LYS A 331 -13.59 -1.52 24.80
C LYS A 331 -14.84 -1.40 23.94
N ALA A 332 -15.09 -2.34 23.04
CA ALA A 332 -16.33 -2.37 22.25
C ALA A 332 -17.56 -2.62 23.11
N LEU A 333 -17.47 -3.54 24.07
CA LEU A 333 -18.55 -3.82 25.02
C LEU A 333 -18.78 -2.65 25.98
N GLU A 334 -17.73 -1.97 26.45
CA GLU A 334 -17.80 -0.77 27.29
C GLU A 334 -18.55 0.35 26.58
N LEU A 335 -18.22 0.62 25.31
CA LEU A 335 -18.81 1.70 24.52
C LEU A 335 -20.24 1.39 24.07
N GLY A 336 -20.60 0.11 23.92
CA GLY A 336 -21.97 -0.36 23.66
C GLY A 336 -22.49 -0.12 22.25
N GLY A 337 -21.81 0.62 21.41
CA GLY A 337 -22.22 0.90 20.03
C GLY A 337 -23.42 1.86 19.91
N TYR A 338 -24.05 1.87 18.75
CA TYR A 338 -25.26 2.68 18.50
C TYR A 338 -26.50 2.04 19.12
N ALA A 339 -27.44 2.89 19.62
CA ALA A 339 -28.72 2.45 20.18
C ALA A 339 -29.71 1.94 19.11
N GLU A 340 -29.53 2.39 17.88
CA GLU A 340 -30.33 2.00 16.70
C GLU A 340 -29.43 1.89 15.46
N ASP A 341 -29.92 1.26 14.40
CA ASP A 341 -29.18 1.14 13.15
C ASP A 341 -28.85 2.53 12.58
N LYS A 342 -27.60 2.75 12.20
CA LYS A 342 -27.10 4.02 11.68
C LYS A 342 -26.78 3.91 10.19
N ALA A 343 -27.55 4.59 9.37
CA ALA A 343 -27.29 4.66 7.94
C ALA A 343 -26.17 5.66 7.64
N PHE A 344 -25.18 5.22 6.85
CA PHE A 344 -24.13 6.04 6.29
C PHE A 344 -24.16 5.95 4.77
N THR A 345 -23.52 6.89 4.10
CA THR A 345 -23.36 6.92 2.66
C THR A 345 -21.89 7.14 2.29
N GLY A 346 -21.51 6.67 1.11
CA GLY A 346 -20.27 7.08 0.48
C GLY A 346 -20.27 8.57 0.11
N ILE A 347 -19.16 9.05 -0.44
CA ILE A 347 -19.00 10.49 -0.74
C ILE A 347 -19.91 10.99 -1.86
N ASN A 348 -20.48 10.10 -2.68
CA ASN A 348 -21.41 10.42 -3.76
C ASN A 348 -22.86 10.08 -3.39
N GLY A 349 -23.14 9.63 -2.18
CA GLY A 349 -24.48 9.37 -1.65
C GLY A 349 -24.95 7.92 -1.75
N GLY A 350 -24.13 6.99 -2.26
CA GLY A 350 -24.44 5.57 -2.31
C GLY A 350 -24.47 4.96 -0.91
N SER A 351 -25.40 4.03 -0.65
CA SER A 351 -25.57 3.32 0.64
C SER A 351 -24.87 1.95 0.68
N THR A 352 -24.33 1.51 -0.44
CA THR A 352 -23.57 0.27 -0.61
C THR A 352 -22.37 0.50 -1.49
N VAL A 353 -21.37 -0.37 -1.36
CA VAL A 353 -20.23 -0.47 -2.27
C VAL A 353 -20.06 -1.93 -2.69
N THR A 354 -19.37 -2.18 -3.80
CA THR A 354 -19.14 -3.55 -4.28
C THR A 354 -17.64 -3.79 -4.39
N THR A 355 -17.19 -4.98 -3.98
CA THR A 355 -15.78 -5.41 -4.06
C THR A 355 -15.69 -6.87 -4.51
N GLY A 356 -14.47 -7.41 -4.66
CA GLY A 356 -14.24 -8.83 -4.94
C GLY A 356 -14.16 -9.18 -6.42
N PHE A 357 -14.01 -8.20 -7.32
CA PHE A 357 -13.77 -8.43 -8.75
C PHE A 357 -12.28 -8.71 -9.05
N ALA A 358 -11.68 -9.60 -8.24
CA ALA A 358 -10.32 -10.05 -8.46
C ALA A 358 -10.19 -10.91 -9.73
N ARG A 359 -8.96 -11.29 -10.08
CA ARG A 359 -8.66 -12.06 -11.31
C ARG A 359 -9.58 -13.28 -11.50
N GLY A 360 -9.89 -14.04 -10.45
CA GLY A 360 -10.76 -15.21 -10.55
C GLY A 360 -12.16 -14.87 -11.03
N ALA A 361 -12.76 -13.79 -10.51
CA ALA A 361 -14.09 -13.34 -10.91
C ALA A 361 -14.10 -12.77 -12.34
N VAL A 362 -13.12 -11.93 -12.69
CA VAL A 362 -13.06 -11.30 -14.03
C VAL A 362 -12.71 -12.30 -15.11
N LEU A 363 -11.73 -13.18 -14.87
CA LEU A 363 -11.34 -14.21 -15.83
C LEU A 363 -12.41 -15.31 -15.98
N GLY A 364 -13.21 -15.55 -14.94
CA GLY A 364 -14.37 -16.44 -15.02
C GLY A 364 -15.46 -15.99 -16.00
N VAL A 365 -15.42 -14.73 -16.43
CA VAL A 365 -16.35 -14.16 -17.45
C VAL A 365 -15.59 -13.60 -18.67
N ALA A 366 -14.31 -13.98 -18.85
CA ALA A 366 -13.45 -13.45 -19.91
C ALA A 366 -14.06 -13.60 -21.31
N ASP A 367 -14.66 -14.74 -21.62
CA ASP A 367 -15.33 -14.98 -22.92
C ASP A 367 -16.42 -13.94 -23.22
N LYS A 368 -17.21 -13.56 -22.20
CA LYS A 368 -18.25 -12.53 -22.33
C LYS A 368 -17.65 -11.14 -22.55
N VAL A 369 -16.53 -10.87 -21.87
CA VAL A 369 -15.80 -9.60 -22.02
C VAL A 369 -15.22 -9.50 -23.43
N VAL A 370 -14.55 -10.55 -23.91
CA VAL A 370 -13.99 -10.62 -25.25
C VAL A 370 -15.07 -10.47 -26.32
N GLU A 371 -16.21 -11.17 -26.18
CA GLU A 371 -17.36 -11.03 -27.09
C GLU A 371 -17.91 -9.58 -27.07
N ALA A 372 -18.00 -8.96 -25.89
CA ALA A 372 -18.53 -7.61 -25.76
C ALA A 372 -17.61 -6.57 -26.39
N VAL A 373 -16.29 -6.74 -26.30
CA VAL A 373 -15.31 -5.89 -27.00
C VAL A 373 -15.37 -6.09 -28.52
N ASN A 374 -15.35 -7.35 -28.98
CA ASN A 374 -15.40 -7.67 -30.42
C ASN A 374 -16.69 -7.19 -31.10
N SER A 375 -17.80 -7.16 -30.35
CA SER A 375 -19.09 -6.64 -30.84
C SER A 375 -19.27 -5.12 -30.67
N GLY A 376 -18.26 -4.41 -30.13
CA GLY A 376 -18.30 -2.97 -29.87
C GLY A 376 -19.22 -2.54 -28.72
N ARG A 377 -19.72 -3.50 -27.91
CA ARG A 377 -20.52 -3.17 -26.70
C ARG A 377 -19.67 -2.61 -25.58
N ILE A 378 -18.38 -3.00 -25.48
CA ILE A 378 -17.37 -2.40 -24.63
C ILE A 378 -16.30 -1.82 -25.55
N ARG A 379 -16.16 -0.50 -25.53
CA ARG A 379 -15.21 0.21 -26.36
C ARG A 379 -13.85 0.36 -25.70
N HIS A 380 -13.84 0.58 -24.36
CA HIS A 380 -12.62 0.89 -23.63
C HIS A 380 -12.70 0.48 -22.15
N PHE A 381 -11.56 0.17 -21.58
CA PHE A 381 -11.35 -0.05 -20.15
C PHE A 381 -10.50 1.07 -19.57
N PHE A 382 -10.87 1.56 -18.39
CA PHE A 382 -10.05 2.47 -17.61
C PHE A 382 -9.64 1.80 -16.31
N LEU A 383 -8.36 1.69 -16.04
CA LEU A 383 -7.87 1.38 -14.70
C LEU A 383 -7.68 2.70 -13.96
N VAL A 384 -8.66 3.07 -13.14
CA VAL A 384 -8.64 4.29 -12.33
C VAL A 384 -8.48 3.88 -10.86
N GLY A 385 -7.33 4.16 -10.25
CA GLY A 385 -7.11 3.70 -8.89
C GLY A 385 -5.74 4.07 -8.34
N GLY A 386 -5.36 3.38 -7.29
CA GLY A 386 -4.15 3.64 -6.53
C GLY A 386 -4.44 4.33 -5.20
N CYS A 387 -3.44 4.97 -4.61
CA CYS A 387 -3.61 5.62 -3.30
C CYS A 387 -4.57 6.82 -3.37
N ASP A 388 -5.22 7.13 -2.24
CA ASP A 388 -5.88 8.42 -2.06
C ASP A 388 -5.03 9.32 -1.13
N GLY A 389 -5.49 10.54 -0.82
CA GLY A 389 -4.76 11.46 0.03
C GLY A 389 -5.53 12.75 0.32
N ALA A 390 -4.99 13.53 1.26
CA ALA A 390 -5.62 14.75 1.76
C ALA A 390 -5.36 16.00 0.89
N ARG A 391 -4.43 15.93 -0.06
CA ARG A 391 -4.11 17.09 -0.91
C ARG A 391 -5.29 17.47 -1.81
N PRO A 392 -5.59 18.76 -2.01
CA PRO A 392 -6.58 19.21 -2.98
C PRO A 392 -6.28 18.74 -4.41
N GLY A 393 -7.33 18.67 -5.26
CA GLY A 393 -7.20 18.26 -6.67
C GLY A 393 -7.60 16.81 -6.94
N ARG A 394 -7.79 15.97 -5.91
CA ARG A 394 -8.17 14.56 -6.08
C ARG A 394 -9.63 14.33 -6.50
N ASN A 395 -10.46 15.38 -6.57
CA ASN A 395 -11.76 15.32 -7.25
C ASN A 395 -11.65 14.99 -8.74
N TYR A 396 -10.50 15.20 -9.34
CA TYR A 396 -10.20 14.76 -10.70
C TYR A 396 -10.66 13.33 -10.96
N TYR A 397 -10.33 12.39 -10.07
CA TYR A 397 -10.68 10.96 -10.26
C TYR A 397 -12.18 10.71 -10.20
N THR A 398 -12.92 11.42 -9.32
CA THR A 398 -14.39 11.36 -9.28
C THR A 398 -15.00 11.87 -10.58
N GLU A 399 -14.57 13.05 -11.03
CA GLU A 399 -15.11 13.70 -12.23
C GLU A 399 -14.69 12.94 -13.50
N PHE A 400 -13.47 12.37 -13.54
CA PHE A 400 -13.04 11.51 -14.64
C PHE A 400 -13.98 10.30 -14.79
N VAL A 401 -14.24 9.57 -13.71
CA VAL A 401 -15.10 8.38 -13.73
C VAL A 401 -16.54 8.72 -14.09
N LYS A 402 -17.09 9.83 -13.58
CA LYS A 402 -18.45 10.30 -13.95
C LYS A 402 -18.61 10.62 -15.43
N GLN A 403 -17.53 11.05 -16.09
CA GLN A 403 -17.54 11.45 -17.51
C GLN A 403 -17.17 10.29 -18.45
N THR A 404 -16.80 9.12 -17.93
CA THR A 404 -16.53 7.95 -18.79
C THR A 404 -17.78 7.58 -19.61
N PRO A 405 -17.65 7.34 -20.92
CA PRO A 405 -18.79 6.95 -21.77
C PRO A 405 -19.50 5.67 -21.29
N PRO A 406 -20.80 5.51 -21.57
CA PRO A 406 -21.60 4.39 -21.07
C PRO A 406 -21.17 3.02 -21.65
N ASP A 407 -20.43 3.00 -22.74
CA ASP A 407 -19.85 1.82 -23.39
C ASP A 407 -18.43 1.51 -22.89
N THR A 408 -18.05 2.00 -21.71
CA THR A 408 -16.73 1.76 -21.10
C THR A 408 -16.86 1.14 -19.72
N MET A 409 -15.79 0.46 -19.28
CA MET A 409 -15.68 -0.12 -17.94
C MET A 409 -14.57 0.56 -17.14
N VAL A 410 -14.77 0.68 -15.84
CA VAL A 410 -13.79 1.19 -14.87
C VAL A 410 -13.35 0.06 -13.94
N LEU A 411 -12.11 -0.32 -14.06
CA LEU A 411 -11.42 -1.19 -13.10
C LEU A 411 -10.82 -0.29 -12.02
N THR A 412 -10.92 -0.69 -10.76
CA THR A 412 -10.34 0.08 -9.66
C THR A 412 -9.73 -0.81 -8.59
N LEU A 413 -8.81 -0.26 -7.82
CA LEU A 413 -8.22 -0.88 -6.63
C LEU A 413 -7.65 0.20 -5.70
N ALA A 414 -7.32 -0.17 -4.48
CA ALA A 414 -6.73 0.67 -3.45
C ALA A 414 -7.65 1.81 -2.96
N CYS A 415 -7.15 2.70 -2.11
CA CYS A 415 -7.94 3.77 -1.47
C CYS A 415 -8.60 4.74 -2.47
N GLY A 416 -8.02 4.94 -3.65
CA GLY A 416 -8.57 5.80 -4.69
C GLY A 416 -9.99 5.45 -5.12
N LYS A 417 -10.38 4.19 -4.99
CA LYS A 417 -11.75 3.71 -5.27
C LYS A 417 -12.83 4.49 -4.51
N PHE A 418 -12.57 4.89 -3.27
CA PHE A 418 -13.55 5.58 -2.42
C PHE A 418 -13.98 6.95 -2.96
N ARG A 419 -13.29 7.47 -3.99
CA ARG A 419 -13.69 8.67 -4.70
C ARG A 419 -14.95 8.47 -5.57
N PHE A 420 -15.26 7.20 -5.92
CA PHE A 420 -16.34 6.93 -6.89
C PHE A 420 -16.98 5.53 -6.76
N ASN A 421 -16.54 4.65 -5.87
CA ASN A 421 -17.05 3.27 -5.78
C ASN A 421 -18.49 3.16 -5.26
N ASP A 422 -19.05 4.25 -4.74
CA ASP A 422 -20.45 4.39 -4.33
C ASP A 422 -21.34 5.02 -5.42
N LEU A 423 -20.79 5.27 -6.62
CA LEU A 423 -21.56 5.72 -7.78
C LEU A 423 -22.30 4.54 -8.43
N ASP A 424 -23.54 4.77 -8.83
CA ASP A 424 -24.26 3.87 -9.73
C ASP A 424 -24.07 4.34 -11.19
N LEU A 425 -23.14 3.72 -11.90
CA LEU A 425 -22.92 3.96 -13.33
C LEU A 425 -23.71 2.98 -14.23
N GLY A 426 -24.52 2.11 -13.64
CA GLY A 426 -25.26 1.07 -14.33
C GLY A 426 -24.38 -0.08 -14.81
N THR A 427 -24.80 -0.73 -15.90
CA THR A 427 -24.13 -1.93 -16.45
C THR A 427 -23.77 -1.73 -17.92
N VAL A 428 -22.72 -2.44 -18.37
CA VAL A 428 -22.35 -2.60 -19.77
C VAL A 428 -22.17 -4.09 -20.07
N ALA A 429 -22.75 -4.58 -21.15
CA ALA A 429 -22.75 -6.00 -21.52
C ALA A 429 -23.23 -6.95 -20.39
N GLY A 430 -24.09 -6.48 -19.49
CA GLY A 430 -24.59 -7.23 -18.33
C GLY A 430 -23.62 -7.32 -17.14
N LEU A 431 -22.54 -6.56 -17.15
CA LEU A 431 -21.58 -6.44 -16.05
C LEU A 431 -21.66 -5.03 -15.43
N PRO A 432 -21.43 -4.88 -14.12
CA PRO A 432 -21.29 -3.55 -13.51
C PRO A 432 -20.19 -2.74 -14.21
N ARG A 433 -20.40 -1.44 -14.38
CA ARG A 433 -19.38 -0.59 -15.02
C ARG A 433 -18.19 -0.29 -14.10
N ILE A 434 -18.34 -0.39 -12.77
CA ILE A 434 -17.23 -0.26 -11.81
C ILE A 434 -16.92 -1.63 -11.24
N LEU A 435 -15.69 -2.09 -11.38
CA LEU A 435 -15.18 -3.35 -10.85
C LEU A 435 -14.07 -3.08 -9.85
N ASP A 436 -14.35 -3.22 -8.56
CA ASP A 436 -13.33 -3.14 -7.50
C ASP A 436 -12.56 -4.46 -7.40
N ILE A 437 -11.30 -4.45 -7.84
CA ILE A 437 -10.41 -5.61 -7.86
C ILE A 437 -9.95 -5.97 -6.44
N GLY A 438 -9.71 -4.97 -5.57
CA GLY A 438 -9.23 -5.24 -4.21
C GLY A 438 -8.40 -4.11 -3.59
N GLN A 439 -7.54 -4.48 -2.66
CA GLN A 439 -6.56 -3.61 -2.03
C GLN A 439 -5.46 -3.17 -3.01
N CYS A 440 -4.59 -2.23 -2.62
CA CYS A 440 -3.33 -2.03 -3.32
C CYS A 440 -2.45 -3.30 -3.29
N ASN A 441 -2.59 -4.14 -2.27
CA ASN A 441 -1.97 -5.46 -2.17
C ASN A 441 -2.44 -6.42 -3.28
N ASP A 442 -3.60 -6.17 -3.90
CA ASP A 442 -4.17 -6.98 -4.99
C ASP A 442 -3.78 -6.47 -6.40
N ALA A 443 -2.77 -5.58 -6.50
CA ALA A 443 -2.30 -5.06 -7.78
C ALA A 443 -1.83 -6.17 -8.75
N TYR A 444 -1.31 -7.29 -8.23
CA TYR A 444 -1.02 -8.48 -9.03
C TYR A 444 -2.25 -8.99 -9.78
N SER A 445 -3.40 -9.01 -9.12
CA SER A 445 -4.68 -9.42 -9.73
C SER A 445 -5.06 -8.53 -10.91
N ALA A 446 -4.88 -7.20 -10.80
CA ALA A 446 -5.11 -6.27 -11.90
C ALA A 446 -4.17 -6.52 -13.09
N ILE A 447 -2.90 -6.75 -12.81
CA ILE A 447 -1.90 -7.08 -13.84
C ILE A 447 -2.27 -8.39 -14.55
N GLN A 448 -2.66 -9.44 -13.81
CA GLN A 448 -3.09 -10.71 -14.38
C GLN A 448 -4.33 -10.60 -15.27
N ILE A 449 -5.28 -9.73 -14.91
CA ILE A 449 -6.45 -9.45 -15.75
C ILE A 449 -6.00 -8.83 -17.08
N ALA A 450 -5.12 -7.83 -17.05
CA ALA A 450 -4.61 -7.17 -18.26
C ALA A 450 -3.83 -8.13 -19.15
N LEU A 451 -2.93 -8.94 -18.58
CA LEU A 451 -2.14 -9.94 -19.32
C LEU A 451 -3.04 -11.01 -19.96
N ALA A 452 -4.01 -11.54 -19.23
CA ALA A 452 -4.92 -12.55 -19.76
C ALA A 452 -5.85 -11.98 -20.85
N LEU A 453 -6.28 -10.73 -20.75
CA LEU A 453 -7.04 -10.08 -21.82
C LEU A 453 -6.16 -9.87 -23.06
N ALA A 454 -4.90 -9.46 -22.90
CA ALA A 454 -3.96 -9.31 -24.01
C ALA A 454 -3.76 -10.65 -24.75
N ASP A 455 -3.57 -11.73 -24.01
CA ASP A 455 -3.45 -13.08 -24.57
C ASP A 455 -4.74 -13.49 -25.32
N ALA A 456 -5.91 -13.27 -24.72
CA ALA A 456 -7.20 -13.59 -25.33
C ALA A 456 -7.49 -12.80 -26.62
N PHE A 457 -6.99 -11.55 -26.72
CA PHE A 457 -7.08 -10.75 -27.95
C PHE A 457 -5.91 -11.00 -28.92
N GLY A 458 -4.88 -11.77 -28.54
CA GLY A 458 -3.69 -12.03 -29.37
C GLY A 458 -2.86 -10.78 -29.61
N CYS A 459 -2.77 -9.87 -28.63
CA CYS A 459 -2.05 -8.59 -28.73
C CYS A 459 -1.16 -8.33 -27.51
N GLY A 460 -0.33 -7.30 -27.57
CA GLY A 460 0.41 -6.81 -26.40
C GLY A 460 -0.48 -6.03 -25.43
N VAL A 461 -0.07 -5.93 -24.16
CA VAL A 461 -0.85 -5.16 -23.14
C VAL A 461 -1.03 -3.70 -23.54
N ASN A 462 -0.05 -3.09 -24.20
CA ASN A 462 -0.13 -1.71 -24.68
C ASN A 462 -1.03 -1.52 -25.91
N GLU A 463 -1.49 -2.61 -26.52
CA GLU A 463 -2.41 -2.61 -27.65
C GLU A 463 -3.87 -2.83 -27.23
N LEU A 464 -4.09 -3.17 -25.95
CA LEU A 464 -5.43 -3.30 -25.40
C LEU A 464 -6.14 -1.93 -25.38
N PRO A 465 -7.47 -1.91 -25.53
CA PRO A 465 -8.26 -0.71 -25.29
C PRO A 465 -8.34 -0.43 -23.77
N LEU A 466 -7.20 -0.30 -23.12
CA LEU A 466 -7.03 -0.11 -21.68
C LEU A 466 -6.13 1.09 -21.43
N SER A 467 -6.59 2.04 -20.64
CA SER A 467 -5.79 3.18 -20.18
C SER A 467 -5.69 3.24 -18.66
N MET A 468 -4.52 3.60 -18.18
CA MET A 468 -4.22 3.70 -16.75
C MET A 468 -4.19 5.16 -16.30
N VAL A 469 -5.06 5.49 -15.33
CA VAL A 469 -5.16 6.81 -14.69
C VAL A 469 -4.94 6.61 -13.20
N LEU A 470 -3.66 6.70 -12.80
CA LEU A 470 -3.22 6.25 -11.49
C LEU A 470 -3.02 7.41 -10.52
N SER A 471 -3.37 7.15 -9.28
CA SER A 471 -3.14 8.03 -8.15
C SER A 471 -2.09 7.43 -7.21
N TRP A 472 -1.11 8.23 -6.81
CA TRP A 472 -0.10 7.77 -5.88
C TRP A 472 -0.09 8.58 -4.58
N TYR A 473 0.44 8.00 -3.52
CA TYR A 473 0.63 8.66 -2.25
C TYR A 473 1.91 8.19 -1.54
N GLU A 474 2.13 6.88 -1.43
CA GLU A 474 3.21 6.30 -0.64
C GLU A 474 3.96 5.19 -1.40
N GLN A 475 4.87 4.52 -0.73
CA GLN A 475 5.90 3.64 -1.31
C GLN A 475 5.35 2.41 -2.02
N LYS A 476 4.18 1.89 -1.62
CA LYS A 476 3.55 0.78 -2.35
C LYS A 476 3.16 1.19 -3.77
N ALA A 477 2.74 2.44 -3.96
CA ALA A 477 2.50 2.94 -5.32
C ALA A 477 3.79 3.04 -6.14
N VAL A 478 4.93 3.35 -5.49
CA VAL A 478 6.24 3.38 -6.17
C VAL A 478 6.62 1.99 -6.66
N CYS A 479 6.59 0.96 -5.81
CA CYS A 479 6.97 -0.39 -6.24
C CYS A 479 6.01 -0.97 -7.30
N ILE A 480 4.71 -0.66 -7.24
CA ILE A 480 3.75 -1.02 -8.29
C ILE A 480 4.11 -0.33 -9.61
N LEU A 481 4.38 0.98 -9.60
CA LEU A 481 4.80 1.69 -10.80
C LEU A 481 6.06 1.05 -11.41
N LEU A 482 7.09 0.76 -10.60
CA LEU A 482 8.30 0.09 -11.09
C LEU A 482 8.00 -1.29 -11.70
N THR A 483 7.02 -2.03 -11.16
CA THR A 483 6.56 -3.28 -11.76
C THR A 483 5.91 -3.05 -13.13
N LEU A 484 5.06 -2.03 -13.27
CA LEU A 484 4.46 -1.70 -14.57
C LEU A 484 5.54 -1.34 -15.61
N LEU A 485 6.56 -0.58 -15.21
CA LEU A 485 7.70 -0.23 -16.07
C LEU A 485 8.52 -1.48 -16.47
N TYR A 486 8.81 -2.38 -15.52
CA TYR A 486 9.47 -3.65 -15.79
C TYR A 486 8.69 -4.49 -16.82
N LEU A 487 7.38 -4.54 -16.72
CA LEU A 487 6.50 -5.23 -17.66
C LEU A 487 6.35 -4.50 -19.01
N GLY A 488 7.01 -3.36 -19.19
CA GLY A 488 6.96 -2.57 -20.42
C GLY A 488 5.63 -1.87 -20.66
N ILE A 489 4.82 -1.67 -19.61
CA ILE A 489 3.53 -0.97 -19.71
C ILE A 489 3.80 0.52 -19.86
N LYS A 490 3.07 1.16 -20.79
CA LYS A 490 3.26 2.55 -21.22
C LYS A 490 2.00 3.39 -21.07
N ASP A 491 2.18 4.70 -21.32
CA ASP A 491 1.11 5.69 -21.43
C ASP A 491 0.26 5.81 -20.15
N ILE A 492 0.94 5.82 -18.99
CA ILE A 492 0.32 5.94 -17.67
C ILE A 492 0.13 7.42 -17.33
N ARG A 493 -1.10 7.83 -17.04
CA ARG A 493 -1.40 9.11 -16.40
C ARG A 493 -1.25 8.99 -14.90
N LEU A 494 -0.40 9.84 -14.31
CA LEU A 494 -0.04 9.79 -12.89
C LEU A 494 -0.38 11.11 -12.19
N GLY A 495 -1.04 11.04 -11.06
CA GLY A 495 -1.42 12.19 -10.27
C GLY A 495 -1.51 11.95 -8.77
N PRO A 496 -1.91 12.99 -7.99
CA PRO A 496 -2.21 14.36 -8.46
C PRO A 496 -0.98 15.20 -8.78
N THR A 497 0.20 14.77 -8.32
CA THR A 497 1.51 15.40 -8.59
C THR A 497 2.52 14.33 -9.00
N LEU A 498 3.60 14.72 -9.64
CA LEU A 498 4.74 13.83 -9.83
C LEU A 498 5.56 13.71 -8.54
N PRO A 499 6.26 12.58 -8.33
CA PRO A 499 7.06 12.38 -7.12
C PRO A 499 8.18 13.43 -6.96
N ALA A 500 8.29 14.02 -5.77
CA ALA A 500 9.30 15.04 -5.44
C ALA A 500 10.74 14.53 -5.49
N PHE A 501 10.92 13.21 -5.44
CA PHE A 501 12.23 12.56 -5.50
C PHE A 501 12.73 12.26 -6.92
N LEU A 502 11.95 12.55 -7.95
CA LEU A 502 12.39 12.41 -9.33
C LEU A 502 13.17 13.66 -9.77
N SER A 503 14.42 13.47 -10.22
CA SER A 503 15.17 14.51 -10.88
C SER A 503 14.60 14.81 -12.27
N PRO A 504 14.87 15.99 -12.85
CA PRO A 504 14.44 16.31 -14.20
C PRO A 504 14.90 15.29 -15.26
N ASN A 505 16.14 14.80 -15.15
CA ASN A 505 16.69 13.83 -16.10
C ASN A 505 16.01 12.44 -15.96
N VAL A 506 15.80 11.96 -14.73
CA VAL A 506 15.09 10.69 -14.48
C VAL A 506 13.63 10.80 -14.91
N LEU A 507 12.98 11.93 -14.66
CA LEU A 507 11.61 12.18 -15.14
C LEU A 507 11.55 12.18 -16.67
N ASP A 508 12.47 12.88 -17.35
CA ASP A 508 12.55 12.90 -18.81
C ASP A 508 12.77 11.49 -19.40
N TYR A 509 13.59 10.67 -18.74
CA TYR A 509 13.76 9.26 -19.10
C TYR A 509 12.44 8.48 -19.01
N LEU A 510 11.67 8.66 -17.92
CA LEU A 510 10.39 7.98 -17.72
C LEU A 510 9.34 8.43 -18.76
N VAL A 511 9.29 9.73 -19.06
CA VAL A 511 8.38 10.27 -20.09
C VAL A 511 8.72 9.71 -21.46
N LYS A 512 10.00 9.75 -21.87
CA LYS A 512 10.43 9.33 -23.21
C LYS A 512 10.31 7.82 -23.45
N ASN A 513 10.60 7.00 -22.44
CA ASN A 513 10.64 5.55 -22.61
C ASN A 513 9.32 4.86 -22.29
N PHE A 514 8.50 5.45 -21.39
CA PHE A 514 7.28 4.81 -20.90
C PHE A 514 6.02 5.66 -21.07
N GLY A 515 6.11 6.88 -21.61
CA GLY A 515 4.93 7.72 -21.81
C GLY A 515 4.26 8.17 -20.51
N ILE A 516 5.02 8.26 -19.38
CA ILE A 516 4.45 8.75 -18.12
C ILE A 516 4.05 10.22 -18.29
N ALA A 517 2.79 10.54 -18.02
CA ALA A 517 2.25 11.88 -18.14
C ALA A 517 1.51 12.31 -16.86
N PRO A 518 1.57 13.58 -16.44
CA PRO A 518 0.71 14.07 -15.38
C PRO A 518 -0.75 14.07 -15.83
N ILE A 519 -1.67 13.95 -14.87
CA ILE A 519 -3.09 14.24 -15.13
C ILE A 519 -3.27 15.73 -15.45
N THR A 520 -4.26 16.05 -16.28
CA THR A 520 -4.65 17.42 -16.64
C THR A 520 -6.06 17.74 -16.16
N THR A 521 -7.03 17.90 -17.04
CA THR A 521 -8.45 17.90 -16.69
C THR A 521 -9.10 16.60 -17.14
N PRO A 522 -10.19 16.14 -16.48
CA PRO A 522 -10.91 14.94 -16.90
C PRO A 522 -11.30 14.95 -18.38
N GLU A 523 -11.78 16.08 -18.87
CA GLU A 523 -12.22 16.27 -20.24
C GLU A 523 -11.05 16.15 -21.24
N GLU A 524 -9.93 16.81 -20.96
CA GLU A 524 -8.73 16.77 -21.81
C GLU A 524 -8.14 15.37 -21.85
N ASP A 525 -8.03 14.71 -20.68
CA ASP A 525 -7.48 13.37 -20.59
C ASP A 525 -8.39 12.33 -21.26
N LEU A 526 -9.72 12.39 -21.06
CA LEU A 526 -10.66 11.52 -21.77
C LEU A 526 -10.60 11.73 -23.28
N LYS A 527 -10.53 12.99 -23.75
CA LYS A 527 -10.38 13.29 -25.16
C LYS A 527 -9.06 12.78 -25.73
N ALA A 528 -7.96 12.91 -24.99
CA ALA A 528 -6.66 12.42 -25.43
C ALA A 528 -6.59 10.89 -25.50
N ILE A 529 -7.35 10.19 -24.64
CA ILE A 529 -7.41 8.72 -24.60
C ILE A 529 -8.35 8.16 -25.66
N LEU A 530 -9.50 8.77 -25.84
CA LEU A 530 -10.56 8.20 -26.68
C LEU A 530 -10.62 8.77 -28.12
N GLY A 531 -9.91 9.85 -28.38
CA GLY A 531 -9.85 10.56 -29.67
C GLY A 531 -10.92 11.63 -29.77
#